data_31d813a6101bc4fb2b8836ca1602985d
#
_entry.id   31d813a6101bc4fb2b8836ca1602985d
#
_cell.length_a   1.000
_cell.length_b   1.000
_cell.length_c   1.000
_cell.angle_alpha   90.00
_cell.angle_beta   90.00
_cell.angle_gamma   90.00
#
_symmetry.space_group_name_H-M   'P 1'
#
loop_
_entity.id
_entity.type
_entity.pdbx_description
1 polymer ?
#
loop_
_entity_poly.entity_id
_entity_poly.type
_entity_poly.pdbx_seq_one_letter_code
_entity_poly.pdbx_strand_id
1 'polypeptide(L)'
;MRTEEGIDLFSKPVDLAPLETDGKPPRGLTEEGWVRTTGWLQVGDHPVSSALVAALTGLLWASVGAAVLVREFPVTAGVLVLATPVVTGVGWWLFTSRIRPASVARNVAAKPAESLVPGDLVRLYGSIGPVGQVAEVALGEDVDVTFQGGLRQSWPADSVVRVAELLN
;
A
#
# COMPACT_ATOMS: atom_id res chain seq x y z
N MET A 1 -28.05 28.95 -31.42
CA MET A 1 -27.03 29.73 -30.72
C MET A 1 -26.56 28.84 -29.58
N ARG A 2 -25.48 28.06 -29.80
CA ARG A 2 -24.89 27.18 -28.78
C ARG A 2 -23.85 28.02 -28.07
N THR A 3 -24.09 28.28 -26.78
CA THR A 3 -23.10 28.86 -25.89
C THR A 3 -22.01 27.79 -25.68
N GLU A 4 -20.81 28.05 -26.21
CA GLU A 4 -19.62 27.31 -25.83
C GLU A 4 -19.38 27.61 -24.32
N GLU A 5 -19.69 26.65 -23.44
CA GLU A 5 -19.20 26.63 -22.08
C GLU A 5 -17.69 26.55 -22.16
N GLY A 6 -17.06 27.67 -21.82
CA GLY A 6 -15.61 27.78 -21.82
C GLY A 6 -15.01 26.75 -20.87
N ILE A 7 -14.23 25.84 -21.44
CA ILE A 7 -13.29 25.01 -20.69
C ILE A 7 -12.41 25.99 -19.92
N ASP A 8 -12.57 26.02 -18.61
CA ASP A 8 -11.71 26.82 -17.73
C ASP A 8 -10.31 26.21 -17.68
N LEU A 9 -9.50 26.60 -18.70
CA LEU A 9 -8.10 26.18 -18.84
C LEU A 9 -7.18 26.73 -17.75
N PHE A 10 -7.74 27.47 -16.77
CA PHE A 10 -7.01 28.13 -15.69
C PHE A 10 -7.45 27.67 -14.31
N SER A 11 -8.09 26.51 -14.19
CA SER A 11 -8.28 25.90 -12.86
C SER A 11 -6.90 25.72 -12.25
N LYS A 12 -6.58 26.64 -11.34
CA LYS A 12 -5.35 26.62 -10.58
C LYS A 12 -5.26 25.25 -9.91
N PRO A 13 -4.17 24.46 -10.13
CA PRO A 13 -4.05 23.18 -9.45
C PRO A 13 -4.23 23.43 -7.96
N VAL A 14 -5.12 22.67 -7.33
CA VAL A 14 -5.33 22.75 -5.88
C VAL A 14 -3.97 22.40 -5.28
N ASP A 15 -3.39 23.39 -4.60
CA ASP A 15 -2.09 23.25 -3.94
C ASP A 15 -2.33 22.39 -2.70
N LEU A 16 -2.43 21.07 -2.93
CA LEU A 16 -2.58 20.12 -1.86
C LEU A 16 -1.30 20.12 -1.04
N ALA A 17 -1.47 20.18 0.27
CA ALA A 17 -0.34 19.99 1.17
C ALA A 17 0.41 18.71 0.78
N PRO A 18 1.74 18.73 0.73
CA PRO A 18 2.54 17.55 0.44
C PRO A 18 2.12 16.40 1.36
N LEU A 19 2.13 15.19 0.82
CA LEU A 19 1.82 14.01 1.60
C LEU A 19 2.89 13.88 2.69
N GLU A 20 2.56 14.31 3.89
CA GLU A 20 3.45 14.28 5.04
C GLU A 20 2.84 13.43 6.15
N THR A 21 3.66 12.58 6.72
CA THR A 21 3.33 11.84 7.94
C THR A 21 4.33 12.30 9.01
N ASP A 22 3.83 12.99 10.06
CA ASP A 22 4.67 13.65 11.09
C ASP A 22 5.69 14.65 10.53
N GLY A 23 5.30 15.46 9.54
CA GLY A 23 6.17 16.47 8.92
C GLY A 23 7.32 15.89 8.08
N LYS A 24 7.22 14.62 7.68
CA LYS A 24 8.19 13.94 6.80
C LYS A 24 7.44 13.24 5.66
N PRO A 25 8.06 13.15 4.47
CA PRO A 25 7.49 12.37 3.39
C PRO A 25 7.37 10.90 3.79
N PRO A 26 6.27 10.21 3.44
CA PRO A 26 6.08 8.82 3.79
C PRO A 26 7.13 7.94 3.12
N ARG A 27 7.50 6.86 3.80
CA ARG A 27 8.45 5.89 3.24
C ARG A 27 7.86 5.25 1.99
N GLY A 28 8.66 5.19 0.93
CA GLY A 28 8.23 4.58 -0.34
C GLY A 28 7.36 5.48 -1.21
N LEU A 29 7.36 6.79 -0.95
CA LEU A 29 6.84 7.77 -1.90
C LEU A 29 7.64 7.67 -3.19
N THR A 30 6.95 7.55 -4.32
CA THR A 30 7.54 7.49 -5.65
C THR A 30 7.55 8.86 -6.31
N GLU A 31 8.31 8.99 -7.38
CA GLU A 31 8.33 10.22 -8.19
C GLU A 31 6.97 10.52 -8.82
N GLU A 32 6.18 9.48 -9.07
CA GLU A 32 4.81 9.59 -9.59
C GLU A 32 3.78 9.97 -8.52
N GLY A 33 4.19 10.23 -7.26
CA GLY A 33 3.34 10.74 -6.19
C GLY A 33 2.48 9.69 -5.48
N TRP A 34 2.73 8.40 -5.66
CA TRP A 34 2.07 7.34 -4.91
C TRP A 34 3.01 6.65 -3.92
N VAL A 35 2.46 6.07 -2.88
CA VAL A 35 3.20 5.44 -1.79
C VAL A 35 3.13 3.93 -1.90
N ARG A 36 4.30 3.28 -1.93
CA ARG A 36 4.39 1.82 -1.84
C ARG A 36 3.98 1.36 -0.46
N THR A 37 3.18 0.29 -0.41
CA THR A 37 2.70 -0.27 0.86
C THR A 37 3.20 -1.70 1.07
N THR A 38 3.42 -2.06 2.34
CA THR A 38 3.92 -3.40 2.74
C THR A 38 2.82 -4.40 3.07
N GLY A 39 1.55 -4.02 3.00
CA GLY A 39 0.42 -4.85 3.39
C GLY A 39 0.14 -5.95 2.36
N TRP A 40 0.79 -7.11 2.49
CA TRP A 40 0.53 -8.27 1.64
C TRP A 40 -0.68 -9.07 2.09
N LEU A 41 -1.02 -8.98 3.36
CA LEU A 41 -2.15 -9.66 3.95
C LEU A 41 -2.90 -8.66 4.83
N GLN A 42 -4.23 -8.73 4.78
CA GLN A 42 -5.09 -8.01 5.71
C GLN A 42 -5.99 -9.00 6.41
N VAL A 43 -6.13 -8.84 7.71
CA VAL A 43 -7.15 -9.54 8.51
C VAL A 43 -8.20 -8.50 8.87
N GLY A 44 -9.34 -8.55 8.18
CA GLY A 44 -10.30 -7.45 8.17
C GLY A 44 -9.67 -6.21 7.51
N ASP A 45 -9.68 -5.08 8.20
CA ASP A 45 -9.08 -3.81 7.73
C ASP A 45 -7.66 -3.56 8.27
N HIS A 46 -7.11 -4.48 9.06
CA HIS A 46 -5.77 -4.34 9.64
C HIS A 46 -4.71 -5.05 8.79
N PRO A 47 -3.63 -4.34 8.42
CA PRO A 47 -2.51 -4.95 7.71
C PRO A 47 -1.72 -5.88 8.63
N VAL A 48 -1.44 -7.10 8.15
CA VAL A 48 -0.53 -8.02 8.82
C VAL A 48 0.90 -7.66 8.45
N SER A 49 1.79 -7.65 9.43
CA SER A 49 3.21 -7.38 9.20
C SER A 49 3.81 -8.37 8.20
N SER A 50 4.32 -7.88 7.08
CA SER A 50 4.98 -8.70 6.07
C SER A 50 6.23 -9.42 6.60
N ALA A 51 6.91 -8.83 7.59
CA ALA A 51 8.04 -9.46 8.29
C ALA A 51 7.59 -10.68 9.11
N LEU A 52 6.41 -10.60 9.76
CA LEU A 52 5.82 -11.73 10.47
C LEU A 52 5.46 -12.86 9.50
N VAL A 53 4.85 -12.52 8.35
CA VAL A 53 4.53 -13.52 7.31
C VAL A 53 5.80 -14.19 6.80
N ALA A 54 6.88 -13.43 6.55
CA ALA A 54 8.17 -13.97 6.15
C ALA A 54 8.76 -14.90 7.22
N ALA A 55 8.68 -14.53 8.51
CA ALA A 55 9.13 -15.36 9.61
C ALA A 55 8.35 -16.68 9.72
N LEU A 56 7.02 -16.63 9.61
CA LEU A 56 6.17 -17.82 9.61
C LEU A 56 6.44 -18.74 8.42
N THR A 57 6.66 -18.17 7.24
CA THR A 57 7.03 -18.92 6.05
C THR A 57 8.39 -19.60 6.25
N GLY A 58 9.37 -18.89 6.81
CA GLY A 58 10.66 -19.43 7.17
C GLY A 58 10.56 -20.58 8.19
N LEU A 59 9.71 -20.41 9.21
CA LEU A 59 9.45 -21.47 10.20
C LEU A 59 8.86 -22.73 9.55
N LEU A 60 7.89 -22.56 8.66
CA LEU A 60 7.27 -23.68 7.95
C LEU A 60 8.30 -24.47 7.15
N TRP A 61 9.12 -23.81 6.33
CA TRP A 61 10.18 -24.43 5.55
C TRP A 61 11.25 -25.06 6.44
N ALA A 62 11.66 -24.41 7.52
CA ALA A 62 12.61 -24.94 8.48
C ALA A 62 12.08 -26.21 9.16
N SER A 63 10.79 -26.25 9.49
CA SER A 63 10.14 -27.42 10.10
C SER A 63 10.15 -28.63 9.15
N VAL A 64 9.88 -28.41 7.86
CA VAL A 64 9.98 -29.48 6.84
C VAL A 64 11.41 -29.99 6.73
N GLY A 65 12.39 -29.08 6.64
CA GLY A 65 13.82 -29.47 6.59
C GLY A 65 14.28 -30.19 7.85
N ALA A 66 13.87 -29.73 9.01
CA ALA A 66 14.19 -30.35 10.28
C ALA A 66 13.61 -31.78 10.43
N ALA A 67 12.39 -32.00 9.93
CA ALA A 67 11.78 -33.31 9.94
C ALA A 67 12.60 -34.36 9.18
N VAL A 68 13.30 -33.96 8.11
CA VAL A 68 14.22 -34.82 7.36
C VAL A 68 15.51 -35.03 8.12
N LEU A 69 16.06 -33.98 8.76
CA LEU A 69 17.39 -33.99 9.38
C LEU A 69 17.40 -34.55 10.79
N VAL A 70 16.27 -34.56 11.49
CA VAL A 70 16.23 -34.82 12.94
C VAL A 70 16.79 -36.16 13.36
N ARG A 71 16.75 -37.20 12.50
CA ARG A 71 17.24 -38.55 12.82
C ARG A 71 18.76 -38.62 12.85
N GLU A 72 19.43 -37.93 11.94
CA GLU A 72 20.87 -37.98 11.80
C GLU A 72 21.58 -36.80 12.45
N PHE A 73 20.92 -35.61 12.43
CA PHE A 73 21.47 -34.34 12.89
C PHE A 73 20.49 -33.57 13.78
N PRO A 74 20.11 -34.07 14.97
CA PRO A 74 19.05 -33.47 15.81
C PRO A 74 19.40 -32.06 16.24
N VAL A 75 20.65 -31.74 16.55
CA VAL A 75 21.08 -30.38 16.94
C VAL A 75 20.96 -29.45 15.77
N THR A 76 21.36 -29.81 14.57
CA THR A 76 21.25 -29.01 13.36
C THR A 76 19.78 -28.75 13.03
N ALA A 77 18.93 -29.77 13.16
CA ALA A 77 17.46 -29.58 12.98
C ALA A 77 16.88 -28.57 13.94
N GLY A 78 17.26 -28.62 15.21
CA GLY A 78 16.83 -27.65 16.22
C GLY A 78 17.29 -26.21 15.91
N VAL A 79 18.57 -26.04 15.55
CA VAL A 79 19.12 -24.74 15.15
C VAL A 79 18.38 -24.19 13.92
N LEU A 80 18.10 -25.03 12.92
CA LEU A 80 17.39 -24.64 11.71
C LEU A 80 16.00 -24.06 12.02
N VAL A 81 15.23 -24.73 12.88
CA VAL A 81 13.88 -24.29 13.26
C VAL A 81 13.91 -22.97 14.05
N LEU A 82 14.90 -22.76 14.88
CA LEU A 82 15.00 -21.54 15.70
C LEU A 82 15.59 -20.36 14.92
N ALA A 83 16.61 -20.59 14.11
CA ALA A 83 17.31 -19.50 13.42
C ALA A 83 16.58 -19.02 12.15
N THR A 84 16.00 -19.92 11.37
CA THR A 84 15.41 -19.56 10.06
C THR A 84 14.30 -18.50 10.17
N PRO A 85 13.30 -18.61 11.08
CA PRO A 85 12.25 -17.59 11.18
C PRO A 85 12.81 -16.21 11.57
N VAL A 86 13.85 -16.17 12.41
CA VAL A 86 14.52 -14.92 12.78
C VAL A 86 15.23 -14.32 11.57
N VAL A 87 16.01 -15.12 10.84
CA VAL A 87 16.76 -14.66 9.66
C VAL A 87 15.81 -14.18 8.56
N THR A 88 14.75 -14.93 8.29
CA THR A 88 13.77 -14.55 7.26
C THR A 88 12.96 -13.31 7.64
N GLY A 89 12.50 -13.22 8.89
CA GLY A 89 11.75 -12.08 9.39
C GLY A 89 12.58 -10.79 9.42
N VAL A 90 13.78 -10.85 10.01
CA VAL A 90 14.70 -9.71 10.09
C VAL A 90 15.22 -9.33 8.71
N GLY A 91 15.58 -10.31 7.88
CA GLY A 91 16.03 -10.07 6.50
C GLY A 91 14.97 -9.38 5.67
N TRP A 92 13.71 -9.80 5.79
CA TRP A 92 12.58 -9.14 5.12
C TRP A 92 12.33 -7.73 5.64
N TRP A 93 12.39 -7.54 6.96
CA TRP A 93 12.26 -6.21 7.56
C TRP A 93 13.38 -5.25 7.07
N LEU A 94 14.62 -5.70 7.03
CA LEU A 94 15.73 -4.91 6.49
C LEU A 94 15.53 -4.58 5.00
N PHE A 95 15.07 -5.56 4.22
CA PHE A 95 14.78 -5.36 2.81
C PHE A 95 13.71 -4.27 2.60
N THR A 96 12.57 -4.37 3.30
CA THR A 96 11.45 -3.43 3.15
C THR A 96 11.71 -2.07 3.79
N SER A 97 12.67 -1.97 4.73
CA SER A 97 13.02 -0.70 5.38
C SER A 97 14.14 0.07 4.68
N ARG A 98 15.10 -0.63 4.06
CA ARG A 98 16.30 0.02 3.48
C ARG A 98 16.44 -0.13 1.97
N ILE A 99 16.15 -1.30 1.42
CA ILE A 99 16.39 -1.57 -0.01
C ILE A 99 15.16 -1.16 -0.83
N ARG A 100 13.96 -1.49 -0.34
CA ARG A 100 12.71 -1.13 -1.00
C ARG A 100 11.73 -0.54 0.02
N PRO A 101 11.95 0.73 0.41
CA PRO A 101 11.14 1.37 1.44
C PRO A 101 9.66 1.36 1.05
N ALA A 102 8.82 1.08 2.04
CA ALA A 102 7.37 1.05 1.90
C ALA A 102 6.72 1.40 3.23
N SER A 103 5.58 2.06 3.17
CA SER A 103 4.78 2.42 4.34
C SER A 103 3.75 1.35 4.67
N VAL A 104 3.31 1.32 5.92
CA VAL A 104 2.16 0.53 6.34
C VAL A 104 0.91 1.36 6.11
N ALA A 105 -0.10 0.79 5.47
CA ALA A 105 -1.36 1.47 5.24
C ALA A 105 -2.54 0.59 5.67
N ARG A 106 -3.49 1.19 6.38
CA ARG A 106 -4.73 0.57 6.84
C ARG A 106 -5.90 1.08 6.01
N ASN A 107 -6.80 0.21 5.61
CA ASN A 107 -8.06 0.62 5.00
C ASN A 107 -8.99 1.17 6.10
N VAL A 108 -9.49 2.38 5.90
CA VAL A 108 -10.33 3.08 6.89
C VAL A 108 -11.80 3.02 6.48
N ALA A 109 -12.06 3.13 5.17
CA ALA A 109 -13.40 3.14 4.63
C ALA A 109 -13.44 2.59 3.21
N ALA A 110 -14.63 2.15 2.81
CA ALA A 110 -14.97 1.89 1.42
C ALA A 110 -16.01 2.94 1.00
N LYS A 111 -15.72 3.72 -0.04
CA LYS A 111 -16.58 4.78 -0.54
C LYS A 111 -16.89 4.54 -2.01
N PRO A 112 -18.06 4.94 -2.54
CA PRO A 112 -18.27 5.02 -3.97
C PRO A 112 -17.33 6.09 -4.57
N ALA A 113 -16.89 5.88 -5.81
CA ALA A 113 -15.93 6.76 -6.48
C ALA A 113 -16.43 8.22 -6.55
N GLU A 114 -17.73 8.41 -6.73
CA GLU A 114 -18.38 9.74 -6.76
C GLU A 114 -18.25 10.53 -5.45
N SER A 115 -17.99 9.86 -4.32
CA SER A 115 -17.86 10.49 -3.00
C SER A 115 -16.42 10.80 -2.60
N LEU A 116 -15.47 10.59 -3.50
CA LEU A 116 -14.07 10.94 -3.27
C LEU A 116 -13.90 12.46 -3.25
N VAL A 117 -13.02 12.92 -2.37
CA VAL A 117 -12.66 14.33 -2.28
C VAL A 117 -11.14 14.51 -2.41
N PRO A 118 -10.68 15.68 -2.89
CA PRO A 118 -9.27 15.99 -2.89
C PRO A 118 -8.67 15.86 -1.49
N GLY A 119 -7.51 15.18 -1.40
CA GLY A 119 -6.86 14.85 -0.14
C GLY A 119 -7.10 13.42 0.35
N ASP A 120 -8.15 12.73 -0.12
CA ASP A 120 -8.35 11.32 0.21
C ASP A 120 -7.15 10.48 -0.25
N LEU A 121 -6.73 9.52 0.59
CA LEU A 121 -5.72 8.54 0.26
C LEU A 121 -6.41 7.26 -0.23
N VAL A 122 -6.21 6.91 -1.48
CA VAL A 122 -6.95 5.83 -2.15
C VAL A 122 -6.02 4.71 -2.60
N ARG A 123 -6.46 3.46 -2.43
CA ARG A 123 -5.79 2.30 -3.00
C ARG A 123 -5.91 2.30 -4.51
N LEU A 124 -4.79 2.31 -5.21
CA LEU A 124 -4.77 2.31 -6.67
C LEU A 124 -5.20 0.97 -7.27
N TYR A 125 -4.87 -0.15 -6.59
CA TYR A 125 -5.18 -1.50 -7.08
C TYR A 125 -5.72 -2.36 -5.94
N GLY A 126 -7.02 -2.60 -5.95
CA GLY A 126 -7.67 -3.51 -4.99
C GLY A 126 -7.59 -3.06 -3.53
N SER A 127 -7.48 -4.00 -2.60
CA SER A 127 -7.51 -3.73 -1.15
C SER A 127 -6.15 -3.59 -0.49
N ILE A 128 -5.06 -3.94 -1.18
CA ILE A 128 -3.70 -4.00 -0.63
C ILE A 128 -2.64 -3.31 -1.52
N GLY A 129 -3.08 -2.68 -2.61
CA GLY A 129 -2.20 -1.98 -3.55
C GLY A 129 -1.54 -0.72 -2.96
N PRO A 130 -0.69 -0.05 -3.75
CA PRO A 130 -0.14 1.23 -3.38
C PRO A 130 -1.24 2.27 -3.15
N VAL A 131 -0.89 3.34 -2.44
CA VAL A 131 -1.82 4.41 -2.07
C VAL A 131 -1.44 5.68 -2.80
N GLY A 132 -2.40 6.33 -3.45
CA GLY A 132 -2.25 7.63 -4.06
C GLY A 132 -3.11 8.67 -3.35
N GLN A 133 -2.64 9.91 -3.29
CA GLN A 133 -3.45 11.03 -2.80
C GLN A 133 -4.24 11.63 -3.96
N VAL A 134 -5.54 11.75 -3.77
CA VAL A 134 -6.44 12.38 -4.72
C VAL A 134 -6.13 13.87 -4.80
N ALA A 135 -5.81 14.36 -5.98
CA ALA A 135 -5.58 15.76 -6.26
C ALA A 135 -6.85 16.44 -6.80
N GLU A 136 -7.52 15.76 -7.71
CA GLU A 136 -8.71 16.30 -8.39
C GLU A 136 -9.67 15.16 -8.70
N VAL A 137 -10.96 15.45 -8.63
CA VAL A 137 -12.03 14.53 -8.99
C VAL A 137 -12.94 15.24 -10.01
N ALA A 138 -13.06 14.68 -11.21
CA ALA A 138 -13.98 15.15 -12.22
C ALA A 138 -15.13 14.17 -12.36
N LEU A 139 -16.34 14.64 -12.13
CA LEU A 139 -17.56 13.85 -12.22
C LEU A 139 -18.11 13.93 -13.64
N GLY A 140 -18.27 12.77 -14.30
CA GLY A 140 -18.85 12.62 -15.63
C GLY A 140 -19.72 11.37 -15.71
N GLU A 141 -19.71 10.66 -16.83
CA GLU A 141 -20.29 9.33 -16.97
C GLU A 141 -19.51 8.34 -16.09
N ASP A 142 -18.17 8.49 -16.09
CA ASP A 142 -17.25 7.90 -15.13
C ASP A 142 -16.66 8.99 -14.23
N VAL A 143 -16.09 8.58 -13.10
CA VAL A 143 -15.38 9.46 -12.17
C VAL A 143 -13.89 9.42 -12.53
N ASP A 144 -13.40 10.52 -13.09
CA ASP A 144 -11.98 10.68 -13.39
C ASP A 144 -11.25 11.27 -12.19
N VAL A 145 -10.32 10.51 -11.64
CA VAL A 145 -9.52 10.90 -10.49
C VAL A 145 -8.08 11.13 -10.92
N THR A 146 -7.59 12.33 -10.65
CA THR A 146 -6.18 12.69 -10.84
C THR A 146 -5.49 12.62 -9.49
N PHE A 147 -4.40 11.87 -9.41
CA PHE A 147 -3.57 11.75 -8.21
C PHE A 147 -2.45 12.79 -8.19
N GLN A 148 -1.89 13.07 -7.01
CA GLN A 148 -0.87 14.11 -6.80
C GLN A 148 0.36 13.99 -7.73
N GLY A 149 0.71 12.80 -8.20
CA GLY A 149 1.78 12.58 -9.18
C GLY A 149 1.38 12.70 -10.64
N GLY A 150 0.14 13.16 -10.93
CA GLY A 150 -0.37 13.26 -12.29
C GLY A 150 -0.92 11.96 -12.87
N LEU A 151 -0.87 10.85 -12.11
CA LEU A 151 -1.54 9.61 -12.49
C LEU A 151 -3.05 9.86 -12.55
N ARG A 152 -3.69 9.40 -13.63
CA ARG A 152 -5.15 9.47 -13.80
C ARG A 152 -5.74 8.08 -13.81
N GLN A 153 -6.87 7.93 -13.17
CA GLN A 153 -7.65 6.70 -13.16
C GLN A 153 -9.13 7.01 -13.24
N SER A 154 -9.85 6.27 -14.08
CA SER A 154 -11.28 6.40 -14.25
C SER A 154 -11.99 5.21 -13.65
N TRP A 155 -13.08 5.45 -12.94
CA TRP A 155 -13.93 4.43 -12.32
C TRP A 155 -15.40 4.72 -12.62
N PRO A 156 -16.23 3.69 -12.80
CA PRO A 156 -17.68 3.86 -12.74
C PRO A 156 -18.10 4.54 -11.44
N ALA A 157 -19.10 5.42 -11.47
CA ALA A 157 -19.50 6.25 -10.34
C ALA A 157 -19.85 5.43 -9.07
N ASP A 158 -20.45 4.25 -9.27
CA ASP A 158 -20.85 3.31 -8.22
C ASP A 158 -19.73 2.38 -7.76
N SER A 159 -18.55 2.44 -8.39
CA SER A 159 -17.40 1.62 -8.00
C SER A 159 -16.97 1.88 -6.58
N VAL A 160 -16.79 0.81 -5.82
CA VAL A 160 -16.32 0.90 -4.43
C VAL A 160 -14.81 1.01 -4.40
N VAL A 161 -14.32 2.16 -3.96
CA VAL A 161 -12.91 2.48 -3.81
C VAL A 161 -12.52 2.44 -2.34
N ARG A 162 -11.33 1.93 -2.03
CA ARG A 162 -10.87 1.83 -0.65
C ARG A 162 -10.01 3.03 -0.28
N VAL A 163 -10.49 3.76 0.71
CA VAL A 163 -9.75 4.85 1.35
C VAL A 163 -8.86 4.26 2.43
N ALA A 164 -7.61 4.69 2.44
CA ALA A 164 -6.60 4.19 3.35
C ALA A 164 -6.00 5.32 4.20
N GLU A 165 -5.38 4.95 5.29
CA GLU A 165 -4.58 5.80 6.16
C GLU A 165 -3.17 5.23 6.23
N LEU A 166 -2.15 6.09 6.16
CA LEU A 166 -0.76 5.67 6.34
C LEU A 166 -0.45 5.59 7.84
N LEU A 167 0.08 4.45 8.25
CA LEU A 167 0.55 4.21 9.61
C LEU A 167 2.07 4.39 9.65
N ASN A 168 2.56 5.07 10.66
CA ASN A 168 4.00 5.26 10.92
C ASN A 168 4.62 4.06 11.64
#